data_37d655ab77846bab911d6bd4f66078b8
#
_entry.id   37d655ab77846bab911d6bd4f66078b8
#
_cell.length_a   1.000
_cell.length_b   1.000
_cell.length_c   1.000
_cell.angle_alpha   90.00
_cell.angle_beta   90.00
_cell.angle_gamma   90.00
#
_symmetry.space_group_name_H-M   'P 1'
#
loop_
_entity.id
_entity.type
_entity.pdbx_description
1 polymer ?
#
loop_
_entity_poly.entity_id
_entity_poly.type
_entity_poly.pdbx_seq_one_letter_code
_entity_poly.pdbx_strand_id
1 'polypeptide(L)'
;METFELILFLLTAVIASSILDKFLPPLSLPLVQIALGAALALAVPTPLEWGIDPELLLILFIAPLHFNESRHVDSGALWKNRWGIASLSVGLVFAIVAACGATLHALLPAVPLAAACALGGAMGSTDAVAVTALTHDRRFGRRHEALLKGEALFNDVTGTVVFQCCLTILATGSFSLLHAGEEFALDLFGGFFGGLVMGLLAWGLLQVLRRTGLDNPTLHVMLELLLPFVIYLAAKSLHIGAVIAVVASGLMLSLLPQRHTAATARTKLQAQSVWTTLEFVLNGIIFVVLGMQLPRLLEPAAEGSLGDPATLLGVVVALTLVLEGVRFAWLLAMDVRAAAARGDGVRSCFAPEALRGTLAMALAGAKGGITLSLMLTLTASAALSAAGRATLVSIASGMIVLTLVLADFAVPALTPSKRSAKRTRDRVDAEIDLALGVIASIEAD
;
A
#
# COMPACT_ATOMS: atom_id res chain seq x y z
N MET A 1 8.54 10.37 -27.93
CA MET A 1 9.92 10.27 -27.43
C MET A 1 9.97 10.57 -25.94
N GLU A 2 9.32 11.61 -25.47
CA GLU A 2 9.31 12.02 -24.05
C GLU A 2 8.88 10.92 -23.08
N THR A 3 7.84 10.13 -23.42
CA THR A 3 7.37 9.03 -22.55
C THR A 3 8.39 7.89 -22.41
N PHE A 4 9.10 7.57 -23.49
CA PHE A 4 10.14 6.53 -23.47
C PHE A 4 11.36 6.97 -22.65
N GLU A 5 11.76 8.21 -22.82
CA GLU A 5 12.87 8.81 -22.05
C GLU A 5 12.54 8.84 -20.56
N LEU A 6 11.29 9.17 -20.21
CA LEU A 6 10.81 9.12 -18.83
C LEU A 6 10.90 7.72 -18.23
N ILE A 7 10.40 6.71 -18.95
CA ILE A 7 10.43 5.32 -18.46
C ILE A 7 11.89 4.89 -18.25
N LEU A 8 12.77 5.17 -19.20
CA LEU A 8 14.18 4.82 -19.10
C LEU A 8 14.88 5.54 -17.94
N PHE A 9 14.55 6.82 -17.73
CA PHE A 9 15.04 7.62 -16.62
C PHE A 9 14.61 7.04 -15.27
N LEU A 10 13.31 6.72 -15.10
CA LEU A 10 12.78 6.14 -13.87
C LEU A 10 13.38 4.77 -13.59
N LEU A 11 13.50 3.90 -14.61
CA LEU A 11 14.15 2.59 -14.45
C LEU A 11 15.62 2.73 -14.03
N THR A 12 16.34 3.68 -14.64
CA THR A 12 17.73 3.96 -14.26
C THR A 12 17.84 4.45 -12.83
N ALA A 13 16.91 5.31 -12.39
CA ALA A 13 16.83 5.78 -11.00
C ALA A 13 16.55 4.64 -10.02
N VAL A 14 15.65 3.70 -10.37
CA VAL A 14 15.38 2.51 -9.55
C VAL A 14 16.61 1.62 -9.42
N ILE A 15 17.35 1.39 -10.51
CA ILE A 15 18.60 0.61 -10.47
C ILE A 15 19.65 1.34 -9.62
N ALA A 16 19.82 2.64 -9.80
CA ALA A 16 20.76 3.44 -9.02
C ALA A 16 20.42 3.42 -7.52
N SER A 17 19.13 3.52 -7.16
CA SER A 17 18.68 3.44 -5.78
C SER A 17 19.02 2.10 -5.12
N SER A 18 18.88 0.99 -5.86
CA SER A 18 19.26 -0.35 -5.38
C SER A 18 20.76 -0.51 -5.13
N ILE A 19 21.59 0.21 -5.90
CA ILE A 19 23.03 0.24 -5.66
C ILE A 19 23.35 1.09 -4.43
N LEU A 20 22.70 2.27 -4.30
CA LEU A 20 22.89 3.20 -3.19
C LEU A 20 22.44 2.59 -1.85
N ASP A 21 21.37 1.80 -1.82
CA ASP A 21 20.86 1.11 -0.64
C ASP A 21 21.95 0.28 0.07
N LYS A 22 22.85 -0.34 -0.69
CA LYS A 22 23.99 -1.11 -0.13
C LYS A 22 24.99 -0.25 0.63
N PHE A 23 25.08 1.03 0.32
CA PHE A 23 25.97 1.98 0.97
C PHE A 23 25.32 2.75 2.12
N LEU A 24 23.99 2.67 2.23
CA LEU A 24 23.18 3.39 3.22
C LEU A 24 22.37 2.43 4.11
N PRO A 25 23.02 1.48 4.80
CA PRO A 25 22.34 0.40 5.52
C PRO A 25 21.33 0.81 6.61
N PRO A 26 21.36 2.03 7.19
CA PRO A 26 20.37 2.43 8.18
C PRO A 26 19.03 2.89 7.57
N LEU A 27 18.96 3.13 6.25
CA LEU A 27 17.76 3.61 5.56
C LEU A 27 17.07 2.45 4.84
N SER A 28 15.74 2.43 4.84
CA SER A 28 15.00 1.50 3.97
C SER A 28 15.11 1.90 2.51
N LEU A 29 15.02 0.91 1.62
CA LEU A 29 15.06 1.14 0.18
C LEU A 29 14.04 2.20 -0.30
N PRO A 30 12.78 2.23 0.19
CA PRO A 30 11.84 3.29 -0.14
C PRO A 30 12.37 4.71 0.18
N LEU A 31 13.01 4.91 1.33
CA LEU A 31 13.57 6.22 1.69
C LEU A 31 14.76 6.59 0.79
N VAL A 32 15.59 5.62 0.38
CA VAL A 32 16.69 5.86 -0.58
C VAL A 32 16.11 6.26 -1.94
N GLN A 33 15.04 5.62 -2.39
CA GLN A 33 14.35 5.93 -3.64
C GLN A 33 13.73 7.33 -3.62
N ILE A 34 13.09 7.70 -2.53
CA ILE A 34 12.53 9.04 -2.31
C ILE A 34 13.65 10.10 -2.31
N ALA A 35 14.72 9.86 -1.57
CA ALA A 35 15.86 10.80 -1.52
C ALA A 35 16.50 10.99 -2.88
N LEU A 36 16.68 9.91 -3.65
CA LEU A 36 17.19 9.97 -5.01
C LEU A 36 16.23 10.73 -5.93
N GLY A 37 14.92 10.48 -5.85
CA GLY A 37 13.91 11.21 -6.61
C GLY A 37 13.93 12.71 -6.33
N ALA A 38 14.05 13.10 -5.05
CA ALA A 38 14.18 14.50 -4.66
C ALA A 38 15.46 15.14 -5.20
N ALA A 39 16.61 14.45 -5.11
CA ALA A 39 17.88 14.91 -5.65
C ALA A 39 17.83 15.08 -7.18
N LEU A 40 17.18 14.16 -7.89
CA LEU A 40 17.01 14.24 -9.34
C LEU A 40 16.13 15.43 -9.75
N ALA A 41 15.05 15.69 -9.02
CA ALA A 41 14.18 16.84 -9.29
C ALA A 41 14.87 18.19 -9.06
N LEU A 42 15.83 18.25 -8.12
CA LEU A 42 16.65 19.45 -7.89
C LEU A 42 17.77 19.61 -8.95
N ALA A 43 18.29 18.49 -9.46
CA ALA A 43 19.41 18.50 -10.42
C ALA A 43 18.97 18.77 -11.86
N VAL A 44 17.76 18.34 -12.23
CA VAL A 44 17.23 18.45 -13.59
C VAL A 44 16.06 19.44 -13.58
N PRO A 45 16.26 20.67 -14.04
CA PRO A 45 15.21 21.71 -14.06
C PRO A 45 14.21 21.47 -15.22
N THR A 46 13.76 20.24 -15.40
CA THR A 46 12.64 19.96 -16.30
C THR A 46 11.35 20.12 -15.51
N PRO A 47 10.41 20.97 -15.97
CA PRO A 47 9.09 20.98 -15.36
C PRO A 47 8.54 19.56 -15.48
N LEU A 48 8.24 18.92 -14.35
CA LEU A 48 7.49 17.67 -14.29
C LEU A 48 6.01 17.94 -14.65
N GLU A 49 5.82 18.66 -15.73
CA GLU A 49 4.58 18.71 -16.53
C GLU A 49 4.44 17.41 -17.35
N TRP A 50 5.18 16.38 -16.96
CA TRP A 50 4.90 15.04 -17.42
C TRP A 50 3.54 14.68 -16.83
N GLY A 51 2.51 15.02 -17.59
CA GLY A 51 1.14 14.65 -17.29
C GLY A 51 1.02 13.13 -17.28
N ILE A 52 1.59 12.51 -16.23
CA ILE A 52 1.33 11.10 -15.97
C ILE A 52 -0.16 11.05 -15.67
N ASP A 53 -0.90 10.43 -16.57
CA ASP A 53 -2.32 10.19 -16.37
C ASP A 53 -2.48 9.41 -15.06
N PRO A 54 -3.17 9.98 -14.05
CA PRO A 54 -3.36 9.31 -12.76
C PRO A 54 -4.04 7.96 -12.91
N GLU A 55 -4.86 7.79 -13.92
CA GLU A 55 -5.51 6.52 -14.23
C GLU A 55 -4.51 5.47 -14.72
N LEU A 56 -3.55 5.87 -15.53
CA LEU A 56 -2.45 4.98 -15.92
C LEU A 56 -1.61 4.54 -14.72
N LEU A 57 -1.43 5.40 -13.70
CA LEU A 57 -0.77 5.00 -12.45
C LEU A 57 -1.58 3.92 -11.71
N LEU A 58 -2.90 4.08 -11.61
CA LEU A 58 -3.75 3.08 -10.95
C LEU A 58 -3.70 1.74 -11.69
N ILE A 59 -3.84 1.75 -13.02
CA ILE A 59 -3.84 0.53 -13.83
C ILE A 59 -2.46 -0.13 -13.82
N LEU A 60 -1.42 0.65 -14.11
CA LEU A 60 -0.09 0.10 -14.37
C LEU A 60 0.65 -0.33 -13.10
N PHE A 61 0.41 0.36 -11.98
CA PHE A 61 1.15 0.13 -10.73
C PHE A 61 0.27 -0.51 -9.66
N ILE A 62 -0.90 0.06 -9.39
CA ILE A 62 -1.73 -0.36 -8.25
C ILE A 62 -2.39 -1.71 -8.51
N ALA A 63 -2.97 -1.92 -9.70
CA ALA A 63 -3.67 -3.16 -10.02
C ALA A 63 -2.76 -4.41 -9.91
N PRO A 64 -1.56 -4.49 -10.54
CA PRO A 64 -0.71 -5.66 -10.42
C PRO A 64 -0.17 -5.86 -8.98
N LEU A 65 0.17 -4.79 -8.26
CA LEU A 65 0.66 -4.89 -6.89
C LEU A 65 -0.41 -5.51 -5.97
N HIS A 66 -1.63 -4.98 -5.99
CA HIS A 66 -2.72 -5.50 -5.17
C HIS A 66 -3.15 -6.92 -5.54
N PHE A 67 -3.13 -7.25 -6.83
CA PHE A 67 -3.40 -8.60 -7.29
C PHE A 67 -2.40 -9.60 -6.72
N ASN A 68 -1.11 -9.26 -6.77
CA ASN A 68 -0.07 -10.15 -6.26
C ASN A 68 -0.12 -10.26 -4.73
N GLU A 69 -0.31 -9.15 -4.01
CA GLU A 69 -0.47 -9.16 -2.55
C GLU A 69 -1.66 -10.02 -2.10
N SER A 70 -2.84 -9.82 -2.72
CA SER A 70 -4.06 -10.56 -2.36
C SER A 70 -3.96 -12.07 -2.60
N ARG A 71 -3.14 -12.50 -3.56
CA ARG A 71 -2.86 -13.93 -3.83
C ARG A 71 -1.97 -14.60 -2.78
N HIS A 72 -1.15 -13.83 -2.07
CA HIS A 72 -0.18 -14.36 -1.11
C HIS A 72 -0.62 -14.24 0.35
N VAL A 73 -1.83 -13.75 0.58
CA VAL A 73 -2.38 -13.61 1.94
C VAL A 73 -2.78 -14.96 2.51
N ASP A 74 -2.44 -15.19 3.78
CA ASP A 74 -2.95 -16.32 4.57
C ASP A 74 -4.44 -16.11 4.88
N SER A 75 -5.29 -16.73 4.09
CA SER A 75 -6.74 -16.65 4.21
C SER A 75 -7.26 -17.17 5.56
N GLY A 76 -6.56 -18.14 6.19
CA GLY A 76 -6.89 -18.64 7.53
C GLY A 76 -6.64 -17.59 8.61
N ALA A 77 -5.51 -16.90 8.53
CA ALA A 77 -5.19 -15.80 9.43
C ALA A 77 -6.14 -14.60 9.24
N LEU A 78 -6.51 -14.28 7.99
CA LEU A 78 -7.52 -13.24 7.70
C LEU A 78 -8.88 -13.58 8.33
N TRP A 79 -9.38 -14.79 8.11
CA TRP A 79 -10.69 -15.21 8.62
C TRP A 79 -10.74 -15.21 10.15
N LYS A 80 -9.65 -15.64 10.79
CA LYS A 80 -9.54 -15.63 12.26
C LYS A 80 -9.57 -14.20 12.84
N ASN A 81 -8.99 -13.23 12.13
CA ASN A 81 -8.89 -11.84 12.60
C ASN A 81 -9.86 -10.88 11.88
N ARG A 82 -10.85 -11.40 11.14
CA ARG A 82 -11.74 -10.62 10.25
C ARG A 82 -12.37 -9.38 10.87
N TRP A 83 -12.86 -9.47 12.12
CA TRP A 83 -13.47 -8.32 12.81
C TRP A 83 -12.46 -7.25 13.19
N GLY A 84 -11.25 -7.65 13.57
CA GLY A 84 -10.16 -6.71 13.82
C GLY A 84 -9.71 -6.02 12.53
N ILE A 85 -9.57 -6.78 11.46
CA ILE A 85 -9.22 -6.25 10.12
C ILE A 85 -10.32 -5.31 9.63
N ALA A 86 -11.59 -5.71 9.68
CA ALA A 86 -12.71 -4.85 9.29
C ALA A 86 -12.77 -3.54 10.11
N SER A 87 -12.49 -3.61 11.42
CA SER A 87 -12.41 -2.43 12.28
C SER A 87 -11.29 -1.46 11.85
N LEU A 88 -10.13 -1.99 11.48
CA LEU A 88 -8.99 -1.18 11.02
C LEU A 88 -9.20 -0.67 9.59
N SER A 89 -9.68 -1.52 8.69
CA SER A 89 -9.83 -1.16 7.28
C SER A 89 -11.02 -0.23 6.99
N VAL A 90 -12.04 -0.26 7.83
CA VAL A 90 -13.24 0.60 7.65
C VAL A 90 -13.31 1.64 8.75
N GLY A 91 -13.43 1.21 10.01
CA GLY A 91 -13.67 2.12 11.13
C GLY A 91 -12.55 3.13 11.34
N LEU A 92 -11.29 2.66 11.34
CA LEU A 92 -10.13 3.53 11.47
C LEU A 92 -9.99 4.49 10.27
N VAL A 93 -10.27 4.03 9.04
CA VAL A 93 -10.20 4.90 7.85
C VAL A 93 -11.19 6.04 7.97
N PHE A 94 -12.45 5.79 8.35
CA PHE A 94 -13.42 6.87 8.58
C PHE A 94 -13.01 7.81 9.72
N ALA A 95 -12.41 7.30 10.79
CA ALA A 95 -11.89 8.13 11.87
C ALA A 95 -10.73 9.04 11.39
N ILE A 96 -9.83 8.50 10.55
CA ILE A 96 -8.75 9.27 9.92
C ILE A 96 -9.32 10.37 8.99
N VAL A 97 -10.29 10.01 8.15
CA VAL A 97 -10.96 10.98 7.25
C VAL A 97 -11.55 12.14 8.05
N ALA A 98 -12.30 11.83 9.12
CA ALA A 98 -12.93 12.86 9.95
C ALA A 98 -11.89 13.73 10.67
N ALA A 99 -10.89 13.12 11.29
CA ALA A 99 -9.89 13.83 12.08
C ALA A 99 -8.94 14.66 11.19
N CYS A 100 -8.36 14.05 10.14
CA CYS A 100 -7.46 14.77 9.23
C CYS A 100 -8.22 15.81 8.41
N GLY A 101 -9.43 15.49 7.94
CA GLY A 101 -10.28 16.43 7.19
C GLY A 101 -10.65 17.66 8.01
N ALA A 102 -11.13 17.46 9.25
CA ALA A 102 -11.45 18.56 10.15
C ALA A 102 -10.19 19.39 10.51
N THR A 103 -9.07 18.74 10.80
CA THR A 103 -7.82 19.42 11.15
C THR A 103 -7.28 20.24 9.97
N LEU A 104 -7.25 19.67 8.77
CA LEU A 104 -6.76 20.39 7.60
C LEU A 104 -7.65 21.60 7.27
N HIS A 105 -8.97 21.42 7.30
CA HIS A 105 -9.90 22.54 7.05
C HIS A 105 -9.79 23.63 8.13
N ALA A 106 -9.54 23.27 9.39
CA ALA A 106 -9.32 24.23 10.46
C ALA A 106 -7.98 25.00 10.32
N LEU A 107 -6.91 24.32 9.89
CA LEU A 107 -5.59 24.94 9.69
C LEU A 107 -5.51 25.75 8.40
N LEU A 108 -6.19 25.29 7.34
CA LEU A 108 -6.26 25.94 6.02
C LEU A 108 -7.72 26.09 5.58
N PRO A 109 -8.45 27.10 6.06
CA PRO A 109 -9.88 27.29 5.71
C PRO A 109 -10.15 27.51 4.23
N ALA A 110 -9.14 27.92 3.46
CA ALA A 110 -9.23 28.05 2.01
C ALA A 110 -9.37 26.68 1.29
N VAL A 111 -9.04 25.56 1.97
CA VAL A 111 -9.25 24.21 1.45
C VAL A 111 -10.69 23.78 1.75
N PRO A 112 -11.51 23.45 0.73
CA PRO A 112 -12.86 22.92 0.96
C PRO A 112 -12.84 21.66 1.82
N LEU A 113 -13.82 21.49 2.70
CA LEU A 113 -13.89 20.33 3.60
C LEU A 113 -13.89 18.99 2.82
N ALA A 114 -14.57 18.94 1.67
CA ALA A 114 -14.55 17.75 0.82
C ALA A 114 -13.13 17.40 0.33
N ALA A 115 -12.33 18.41 -0.05
CA ALA A 115 -10.94 18.19 -0.46
C ALA A 115 -10.04 17.78 0.72
N ALA A 116 -10.30 18.34 1.90
CA ALA A 116 -9.61 17.96 3.13
C ALA A 116 -9.96 16.51 3.54
N CYS A 117 -11.22 16.10 3.40
CA CYS A 117 -11.66 14.73 3.62
C CYS A 117 -11.10 13.76 2.55
N ALA A 118 -10.95 14.20 1.29
CA ALA A 118 -10.29 13.42 0.25
C ALA A 118 -8.83 13.10 0.63
N LEU A 119 -8.07 14.10 1.14
CA LEU A 119 -6.74 13.84 1.71
C LEU A 119 -6.80 12.79 2.81
N GLY A 120 -7.74 12.92 3.74
CA GLY A 120 -7.95 11.92 4.82
C GLY A 120 -8.23 10.52 4.28
N GLY A 121 -9.04 10.39 3.22
CA GLY A 121 -9.33 9.13 2.52
C GLY A 121 -8.06 8.52 1.91
N ALA A 122 -7.28 9.31 1.19
CA ALA A 122 -6.01 8.87 0.64
C ALA A 122 -5.01 8.44 1.74
N MET A 123 -4.98 9.19 2.87
CA MET A 123 -4.16 8.84 4.05
C MET A 123 -4.70 7.64 4.82
N GLY A 124 -5.93 7.17 4.55
CA GLY A 124 -6.46 5.91 5.08
C GLY A 124 -5.69 4.68 4.63
N SER A 125 -5.13 4.71 3.43
CA SER A 125 -4.31 3.64 2.84
C SER A 125 -3.01 3.40 3.63
N THR A 126 -2.54 2.15 3.66
CA THR A 126 -1.28 1.76 4.33
C THR A 126 -0.40 1.00 3.33
N ASP A 127 0.87 1.35 3.26
CA ASP A 127 1.82 0.70 2.35
C ASP A 127 2.15 -0.73 2.79
N ALA A 128 1.65 -1.71 2.04
CA ALA A 128 1.88 -3.11 2.33
C ALA A 128 3.35 -3.53 2.17
N VAL A 129 4.12 -2.86 1.32
CA VAL A 129 5.55 -3.13 1.12
C VAL A 129 6.34 -2.68 2.34
N ALA A 130 6.08 -1.46 2.84
CA ALA A 130 6.69 -0.96 4.07
C ALA A 130 6.31 -1.86 5.27
N VAL A 131 5.03 -2.24 5.40
CA VAL A 131 4.56 -3.18 6.44
C VAL A 131 5.27 -4.52 6.35
N THR A 132 5.42 -5.08 5.15
CA THR A 132 6.07 -6.39 4.95
C THR A 132 7.55 -6.32 5.30
N ALA A 133 8.28 -5.28 4.88
CA ALA A 133 9.67 -5.07 5.22
C ALA A 133 9.87 -4.97 6.75
N LEU A 134 9.05 -4.16 7.43
CA LEU A 134 9.10 -4.01 8.89
C LEU A 134 8.77 -5.30 9.64
N THR A 135 7.76 -6.05 9.20
CA THR A 135 7.34 -7.30 9.86
C THR A 135 8.29 -8.46 9.60
N HIS A 136 9.05 -8.43 8.50
CA HIS A 136 10.06 -9.44 8.20
C HIS A 136 11.22 -9.41 9.22
N ASP A 137 11.74 -8.25 9.55
CA ASP A 137 12.92 -8.08 10.38
C ASP A 137 12.61 -7.91 11.88
N ARG A 138 11.38 -7.60 12.24
CA ARG A 138 10.96 -7.29 13.61
C ARG A 138 9.97 -8.31 14.16
N ARG A 139 9.98 -8.48 15.48
CA ARG A 139 9.07 -9.40 16.19
C ARG A 139 7.77 -8.69 16.52
N PHE A 140 6.84 -8.72 15.57
CA PHE A 140 5.43 -8.54 15.88
C PHE A 140 4.82 -9.87 16.34
N GLY A 141 3.87 -9.84 17.27
CA GLY A 141 3.08 -11.02 17.58
C GLY A 141 2.30 -11.50 16.33
N ARG A 142 2.09 -12.80 16.17
CA ARG A 142 1.37 -13.37 15.00
C ARG A 142 0.03 -12.68 14.70
N ARG A 143 -0.69 -12.26 15.76
CA ARG A 143 -1.95 -11.53 15.62
C ARG A 143 -1.73 -10.13 15.03
N HIS A 144 -0.75 -9.38 15.54
CA HIS A 144 -0.45 -8.03 15.06
C HIS A 144 0.03 -8.04 13.60
N GLU A 145 0.86 -9.01 13.24
CA GLU A 145 1.31 -9.20 11.85
C GLU A 145 0.12 -9.49 10.91
N ALA A 146 -0.81 -10.38 11.33
CA ALA A 146 -2.00 -10.68 10.55
C ALA A 146 -2.95 -9.48 10.44
N LEU A 147 -3.07 -8.67 11.51
CA LEU A 147 -3.87 -7.44 11.49
C LEU A 147 -3.25 -6.39 10.57
N LEU A 148 -1.93 -6.14 10.64
CA LEU A 148 -1.25 -5.17 9.78
C LEU A 148 -1.34 -5.55 8.30
N LYS A 149 -1.07 -6.82 7.95
CA LYS A 149 -1.17 -7.30 6.57
C LYS A 149 -2.62 -7.29 6.05
N GLY A 150 -3.57 -7.69 6.90
CA GLY A 150 -4.98 -7.65 6.53
C GLY A 150 -5.52 -6.23 6.43
N GLU A 151 -5.09 -5.33 7.30
CA GLU A 151 -5.41 -3.91 7.22
C GLU A 151 -4.92 -3.31 5.90
N ALA A 152 -3.62 -3.46 5.59
CA ALA A 152 -3.01 -2.91 4.39
C ALA A 152 -3.69 -3.39 3.09
N LEU A 153 -4.26 -4.60 3.07
CA LEU A 153 -4.96 -5.11 1.90
C LEU A 153 -6.35 -4.47 1.69
N PHE A 154 -7.07 -4.17 2.77
CA PHE A 154 -8.47 -3.73 2.68
C PHE A 154 -8.69 -2.24 2.92
N ASN A 155 -7.79 -1.56 3.65
CA ASN A 155 -7.93 -0.13 3.90
C ASN A 155 -7.74 0.71 2.64
N ASP A 156 -6.94 0.23 1.68
CA ASP A 156 -6.73 0.87 0.39
C ASP A 156 -8.03 0.99 -0.40
N VAL A 157 -8.83 -0.08 -0.34
CA VAL A 157 -10.17 -0.11 -0.92
C VAL A 157 -11.07 0.95 -0.29
N THR A 158 -11.16 0.95 1.04
CA THR A 158 -12.01 1.90 1.77
C THR A 158 -11.53 3.34 1.55
N GLY A 159 -10.21 3.56 1.61
CA GLY A 159 -9.59 4.86 1.37
C GLY A 159 -9.89 5.40 -0.03
N THR A 160 -9.76 4.55 -1.06
CA THR A 160 -10.06 4.90 -2.45
C THR A 160 -11.51 5.28 -2.64
N VAL A 161 -12.45 4.50 -2.11
CA VAL A 161 -13.88 4.78 -2.25
C VAL A 161 -14.26 6.08 -1.55
N VAL A 162 -13.80 6.29 -0.30
CA VAL A 162 -14.05 7.56 0.40
C VAL A 162 -13.44 8.75 -0.34
N PHE A 163 -12.23 8.58 -0.88
CA PHE A 163 -11.57 9.59 -1.69
C PHE A 163 -12.42 9.95 -2.93
N GLN A 164 -12.92 8.97 -3.69
CA GLN A 164 -13.76 9.18 -4.87
C GLN A 164 -15.08 9.84 -4.51
N CYS A 165 -15.75 9.41 -3.43
CA CYS A 165 -16.95 10.10 -2.93
C CYS A 165 -16.68 11.59 -2.63
N CYS A 166 -15.55 11.91 -1.99
CA CYS A 166 -15.15 13.28 -1.73
C CYS A 166 -14.90 14.07 -3.02
N LEU A 167 -14.31 13.45 -4.05
CA LEU A 167 -14.15 14.06 -5.38
C LEU A 167 -15.48 14.36 -6.06
N THR A 168 -16.44 13.44 -5.99
CA THR A 168 -17.80 13.63 -6.53
C THR A 168 -18.49 14.80 -5.83
N ILE A 169 -18.41 14.89 -4.50
CA ILE A 169 -18.93 16.02 -3.73
C ILE A 169 -18.27 17.33 -4.15
N LEU A 170 -16.97 17.32 -4.35
CA LEU A 170 -16.19 18.49 -4.78
C LEU A 170 -16.60 18.96 -6.17
N ALA A 171 -16.88 18.03 -7.09
CA ALA A 171 -17.27 18.33 -8.48
C ALA A 171 -18.71 18.79 -8.61
N THR A 172 -19.65 18.21 -7.85
CA THR A 172 -21.08 18.48 -7.97
C THR A 172 -21.57 19.59 -7.04
N GLY A 173 -20.80 19.93 -6.00
CA GLY A 173 -21.19 20.90 -4.97
C GLY A 173 -22.38 20.45 -4.11
N SER A 174 -22.92 19.25 -4.34
CA SER A 174 -24.07 18.71 -3.61
C SER A 174 -23.73 17.38 -2.97
N PHE A 175 -24.03 17.23 -1.70
CA PHE A 175 -23.93 15.97 -0.98
C PHE A 175 -25.32 15.31 -0.91
N SER A 176 -25.52 14.27 -1.72
CA SER A 176 -26.66 13.37 -1.55
C SER A 176 -26.17 12.09 -0.87
N LEU A 177 -26.52 11.95 0.40
CA LEU A 177 -26.14 10.76 1.20
C LEU A 177 -26.65 9.46 0.56
N LEU A 178 -27.82 9.51 -0.09
CA LEU A 178 -28.42 8.37 -0.77
C LEU A 178 -27.61 7.98 -2.02
N HIS A 179 -27.28 8.96 -2.86
CA HIS A 179 -26.55 8.72 -4.11
C HIS A 179 -25.10 8.31 -3.86
N ALA A 180 -24.43 8.99 -2.93
CA ALA A 180 -23.10 8.59 -2.47
C ALA A 180 -23.10 7.20 -1.83
N GLY A 181 -24.16 6.84 -1.11
CA GLY A 181 -24.33 5.50 -0.54
C GLY A 181 -24.55 4.41 -1.59
N GLU A 182 -25.30 4.69 -2.65
CA GLU A 182 -25.50 3.78 -3.78
C GLU A 182 -24.19 3.56 -4.56
N GLU A 183 -23.47 4.62 -4.93
CA GLU A 183 -22.18 4.55 -5.59
C GLU A 183 -21.16 3.79 -4.73
N PHE A 184 -21.09 4.12 -3.44
CA PHE A 184 -20.22 3.40 -2.50
C PHE A 184 -20.57 1.91 -2.43
N ALA A 185 -21.86 1.55 -2.36
CA ALA A 185 -22.30 0.18 -2.30
C ALA A 185 -21.99 -0.57 -3.61
N LEU A 186 -22.21 0.06 -4.75
CA LEU A 186 -21.88 -0.51 -6.06
C LEU A 186 -20.37 -0.72 -6.22
N ASP A 187 -19.56 0.24 -5.85
CA ASP A 187 -18.12 0.11 -5.90
C ASP A 187 -17.63 -0.98 -4.95
N LEU A 188 -18.09 -0.97 -3.71
CA LEU A 188 -17.64 -1.93 -2.70
C LEU A 188 -18.15 -3.35 -3.01
N PHE A 189 -19.47 -3.52 -3.06
CA PHE A 189 -20.07 -4.86 -3.23
C PHE A 189 -20.00 -5.34 -4.67
N GLY A 190 -20.24 -4.46 -5.64
CA GLY A 190 -20.11 -4.77 -7.06
C GLY A 190 -18.66 -5.16 -7.41
N GLY A 191 -17.69 -4.38 -6.95
CA GLY A 191 -16.27 -4.69 -7.10
C GLY A 191 -15.90 -6.01 -6.43
N PHE A 192 -16.32 -6.22 -5.18
CA PHE A 192 -15.99 -7.44 -4.44
C PHE A 192 -16.58 -8.70 -5.11
N PHE A 193 -17.90 -8.75 -5.31
CA PHE A 193 -18.54 -9.92 -5.92
C PHE A 193 -18.18 -10.09 -7.40
N GLY A 194 -18.08 -8.99 -8.16
CA GLY A 194 -17.59 -9.01 -9.54
C GLY A 194 -16.17 -9.54 -9.63
N GLY A 195 -15.29 -9.12 -8.74
CA GLY A 195 -13.92 -9.62 -8.65
C GLY A 195 -13.85 -11.11 -8.30
N LEU A 196 -14.68 -11.61 -7.37
CA LEU A 196 -14.76 -13.04 -7.08
C LEU A 196 -15.16 -13.84 -8.32
N VAL A 197 -16.16 -13.37 -9.08
CA VAL A 197 -16.59 -14.03 -10.33
C VAL A 197 -15.47 -14.00 -11.37
N MET A 198 -14.82 -12.86 -11.58
CA MET A 198 -13.70 -12.74 -12.52
C MET A 198 -12.51 -13.62 -12.10
N GLY A 199 -12.20 -13.70 -10.80
CA GLY A 199 -11.20 -14.61 -10.27
C GLY A 199 -11.52 -16.09 -10.50
N LEU A 200 -12.80 -16.47 -10.35
CA LEU A 200 -13.26 -17.83 -10.65
C LEU A 200 -13.15 -18.14 -12.15
N LEU A 201 -13.52 -17.20 -13.02
CA LEU A 201 -13.37 -17.34 -14.47
C LEU A 201 -11.89 -17.46 -14.87
N ALA A 202 -11.01 -16.65 -14.27
CA ALA A 202 -9.58 -16.72 -14.49
C ALA A 202 -9.01 -18.09 -14.05
N TRP A 203 -9.41 -18.59 -12.88
CA TRP A 203 -9.05 -19.94 -12.44
C TRP A 203 -9.54 -21.02 -13.39
N GLY A 204 -10.79 -20.92 -13.86
CA GLY A 204 -11.37 -21.84 -14.82
C GLY A 204 -10.57 -21.86 -16.13
N LEU A 205 -10.20 -20.69 -16.65
CA LEU A 205 -9.36 -20.54 -17.84
C LEU A 205 -8.00 -21.25 -17.66
N LEU A 206 -7.32 -20.99 -16.55
CA LEU A 206 -6.04 -21.63 -16.23
C LEU A 206 -6.19 -23.17 -16.13
N GLN A 207 -7.29 -23.67 -15.58
CA GLN A 207 -7.56 -25.12 -15.51
C GLN A 207 -7.83 -25.73 -16.88
N VAL A 208 -8.54 -25.04 -17.78
CA VAL A 208 -8.77 -25.49 -19.17
C VAL A 208 -7.45 -25.58 -19.91
N LEU A 209 -6.60 -24.56 -19.84
CA LEU A 209 -5.29 -24.56 -20.49
C LEU A 209 -4.40 -25.72 -19.99
N ARG A 210 -4.44 -26.00 -18.69
CA ARG A 210 -3.75 -27.16 -18.12
C ARG A 210 -4.27 -28.50 -18.65
N ARG A 211 -5.61 -28.63 -18.79
CA ARG A 211 -6.23 -29.88 -19.28
C ARG A 211 -5.98 -30.13 -20.76
N THR A 212 -5.83 -29.07 -21.55
CA THR A 212 -5.58 -29.15 -23.00
C THR A 212 -4.10 -29.35 -23.34
N GLY A 213 -3.21 -29.48 -22.32
CA GLY A 213 -1.79 -29.67 -22.56
C GLY A 213 -1.03 -28.40 -23.01
N LEU A 214 -1.69 -27.25 -22.98
CA LEU A 214 -1.09 -25.94 -23.27
C LEU A 214 -0.39 -25.34 -22.04
N ASP A 215 -0.03 -26.19 -21.07
CA ASP A 215 0.58 -25.77 -19.80
C ASP A 215 2.08 -25.50 -19.98
N ASN A 216 2.39 -24.41 -20.68
CA ASN A 216 3.74 -23.87 -20.74
C ASN A 216 3.93 -22.89 -19.57
N PRO A 217 4.97 -23.05 -18.72
CA PRO A 217 5.24 -22.15 -17.61
C PRO A 217 5.30 -20.67 -17.99
N THR A 218 5.88 -20.36 -19.15
CA THR A 218 5.96 -18.98 -19.65
C THR A 218 4.57 -18.40 -19.97
N LEU A 219 3.73 -19.18 -20.66
CA LEU A 219 2.35 -18.77 -20.96
C LEU A 219 1.55 -18.53 -19.67
N HIS A 220 1.70 -19.40 -18.69
CA HIS A 220 1.02 -19.28 -17.40
C HIS A 220 1.41 -17.97 -16.69
N VAL A 221 2.72 -17.66 -16.62
CA VAL A 221 3.22 -16.43 -16.01
C VAL A 221 2.72 -15.20 -16.77
N MET A 222 2.73 -15.22 -18.10
CA MET A 222 2.21 -14.11 -18.92
C MET A 222 0.72 -13.87 -18.69
N LEU A 223 -0.08 -14.93 -18.59
CA LEU A 223 -1.49 -14.82 -18.24
C LEU A 223 -1.70 -14.26 -16.85
N GLU A 224 -0.94 -14.73 -15.86
CA GLU A 224 -1.00 -14.18 -14.50
C GLU A 224 -0.67 -12.69 -14.45
N LEU A 225 0.31 -12.23 -15.22
CA LEU A 225 0.67 -10.82 -15.32
C LEU A 225 -0.40 -9.98 -16.02
N LEU A 226 -1.11 -10.57 -16.99
CA LEU A 226 -2.17 -9.88 -17.74
C LEU A 226 -3.47 -9.77 -16.94
N LEU A 227 -3.76 -10.73 -16.05
CA LEU A 227 -5.02 -10.82 -15.32
C LEU A 227 -5.40 -9.53 -14.58
N PRO A 228 -4.54 -8.87 -13.75
CA PRO A 228 -4.92 -7.67 -13.03
C PRO A 228 -5.37 -6.54 -13.95
N PHE A 229 -4.74 -6.39 -15.11
CA PHE A 229 -5.11 -5.37 -16.10
C PHE A 229 -6.47 -5.65 -16.73
N VAL A 230 -6.70 -6.90 -17.16
CA VAL A 230 -7.97 -7.33 -17.75
C VAL A 230 -9.11 -7.19 -16.74
N ILE A 231 -8.89 -7.60 -15.48
CA ILE A 231 -9.90 -7.50 -14.42
C ILE A 231 -10.21 -6.04 -14.11
N TYR A 232 -9.17 -5.18 -13.98
CA TYR A 232 -9.35 -3.75 -13.76
C TYR A 232 -10.20 -3.10 -14.87
N LEU A 233 -9.83 -3.32 -16.13
CA LEU A 233 -10.54 -2.75 -17.28
C LEU A 233 -11.97 -3.29 -17.41
N ALA A 234 -12.17 -4.60 -17.15
CA ALA A 234 -13.49 -5.20 -17.16
C ALA A 234 -14.37 -4.62 -16.03
N ALA A 235 -13.86 -4.49 -14.82
CA ALA A 235 -14.58 -3.89 -13.70
C ALA A 235 -14.95 -2.44 -13.99
N LYS A 236 -14.02 -1.66 -14.55
CA LYS A 236 -14.28 -0.28 -14.99
C LYS A 236 -15.38 -0.20 -16.04
N SER A 237 -15.36 -1.08 -17.03
CA SER A 237 -16.40 -1.13 -18.06
C SER A 237 -17.79 -1.50 -17.52
N LEU A 238 -17.83 -2.24 -16.40
CA LEU A 238 -19.06 -2.60 -15.68
C LEU A 238 -19.48 -1.54 -14.64
N HIS A 239 -18.74 -0.44 -14.51
CA HIS A 239 -18.98 0.63 -13.53
C HIS A 239 -19.01 0.10 -12.07
N ILE A 240 -18.10 -0.81 -11.72
CA ILE A 240 -17.90 -1.34 -10.38
C ILE A 240 -16.46 -1.05 -9.92
N GLY A 241 -16.22 -1.08 -8.61
CA GLY A 241 -14.92 -0.74 -8.02
C GLY A 241 -13.77 -1.59 -8.58
N ALA A 242 -12.96 -1.04 -9.48
CA ALA A 242 -11.95 -1.78 -10.22
C ALA A 242 -10.80 -2.29 -9.33
N VAL A 243 -10.31 -1.48 -8.40
CA VAL A 243 -9.27 -1.89 -7.43
C VAL A 243 -9.77 -3.02 -6.54
N ILE A 244 -11.03 -2.92 -6.08
CA ILE A 244 -11.68 -3.96 -5.25
C ILE A 244 -11.82 -5.27 -6.03
N ALA A 245 -12.21 -5.17 -7.30
CA ALA A 245 -12.36 -6.35 -8.17
C ALA A 245 -11.02 -7.07 -8.35
N VAL A 246 -9.94 -6.33 -8.52
CA VAL A 246 -8.58 -6.89 -8.62
C VAL A 246 -8.18 -7.61 -7.33
N VAL A 247 -8.37 -6.97 -6.15
CA VAL A 247 -8.08 -7.58 -4.84
C VAL A 247 -8.93 -8.84 -4.61
N ALA A 248 -10.23 -8.76 -4.85
CA ALA A 248 -11.15 -9.88 -4.65
C ALA A 248 -10.83 -11.05 -5.58
N SER A 249 -10.41 -10.77 -6.83
CA SER A 249 -10.01 -11.81 -7.78
C SER A 249 -8.73 -12.52 -7.37
N GLY A 250 -7.72 -11.78 -6.88
CA GLY A 250 -6.49 -12.35 -6.35
C GLY A 250 -6.76 -13.21 -5.10
N LEU A 251 -7.60 -12.72 -4.19
CA LEU A 251 -8.04 -13.48 -3.02
C LEU A 251 -8.78 -14.77 -3.44
N MET A 252 -9.67 -14.71 -4.44
CA MET A 252 -10.36 -15.89 -4.96
C MET A 252 -9.37 -16.93 -5.50
N LEU A 253 -8.35 -16.49 -6.24
CA LEU A 253 -7.30 -17.39 -6.74
C LEU A 253 -6.48 -18.03 -5.62
N SER A 254 -6.28 -17.34 -4.49
CA SER A 254 -5.59 -17.90 -3.31
C SER A 254 -6.40 -18.97 -2.60
N LEU A 255 -7.74 -18.85 -2.60
CA LEU A 255 -8.66 -19.78 -1.94
C LEU A 255 -8.89 -21.06 -2.74
N LEU A 256 -8.73 -21.02 -4.06
CA LEU A 256 -9.03 -22.13 -4.92
C LEU A 256 -7.92 -23.19 -4.92
N PRO A 257 -8.27 -24.49 -4.95
CA PRO A 257 -7.29 -25.57 -4.86
C PRO A 257 -6.35 -25.56 -6.06
N GLN A 258 -5.07 -25.59 -5.80
CA GLN A 258 -4.02 -25.77 -6.78
C GLN A 258 -3.46 -27.20 -6.71
N ARG A 259 -3.27 -27.83 -7.88
CA ARG A 259 -2.64 -29.15 -7.91
C ARG A 259 -1.15 -29.03 -7.56
N HIS A 260 -0.69 -29.85 -6.62
CA HIS A 260 0.70 -29.92 -6.23
C HIS A 260 1.41 -30.99 -7.09
N THR A 261 1.99 -30.57 -8.21
CA THR A 261 2.83 -31.41 -9.07
C THR A 261 4.20 -30.74 -9.25
N ALA A 262 5.23 -31.50 -9.61
CA ALA A 262 6.56 -30.95 -9.88
C ALA A 262 6.52 -29.84 -10.96
N ALA A 263 5.66 -30.00 -12.00
CA ALA A 263 5.47 -28.99 -13.02
C ALA A 263 4.86 -27.70 -12.46
N THR A 264 3.83 -27.80 -11.61
CA THR A 264 3.21 -26.62 -10.99
C THR A 264 4.14 -25.93 -9.99
N ALA A 265 4.99 -26.67 -9.28
CA ALA A 265 6.02 -26.10 -8.40
C ALA A 265 7.04 -25.26 -9.19
N ARG A 266 7.50 -25.79 -10.34
CA ARG A 266 8.44 -25.05 -11.22
C ARG A 266 7.80 -23.77 -11.78
N THR A 267 6.54 -23.84 -12.26
CA THR A 267 5.80 -22.67 -12.73
C THR A 267 5.63 -21.62 -11.62
N LYS A 268 5.33 -22.07 -10.40
CA LYS A 268 5.18 -21.17 -9.24
C LYS A 268 6.48 -20.46 -8.90
N LEU A 269 7.62 -21.14 -8.90
CA LEU A 269 8.93 -20.54 -8.65
C LEU A 269 9.28 -19.49 -9.72
N GLN A 270 9.00 -19.80 -10.99
CA GLN A 270 9.22 -18.88 -12.10
C GLN A 270 8.31 -17.65 -11.99
N ALA A 271 7.01 -17.85 -11.72
CA ALA A 271 6.07 -16.76 -11.47
C ALA A 271 6.53 -15.86 -10.31
N GLN A 272 6.94 -16.47 -9.19
CA GLN A 272 7.42 -15.73 -8.03
C GLN A 272 8.64 -14.85 -8.35
N SER A 273 9.60 -15.36 -9.13
CA SER A 273 10.78 -14.57 -9.53
C SER A 273 10.39 -13.37 -10.40
N VAL A 274 9.46 -13.56 -11.34
CA VAL A 274 8.98 -12.47 -12.20
C VAL A 274 8.21 -11.43 -11.39
N TRP A 275 7.31 -11.87 -10.50
CA TRP A 275 6.53 -10.99 -9.64
C TRP A 275 7.42 -10.18 -8.70
N THR A 276 8.42 -10.79 -8.06
CA THR A 276 9.38 -10.09 -7.19
C THR A 276 10.11 -8.98 -7.94
N THR A 277 10.53 -9.25 -9.18
CA THR A 277 11.21 -8.24 -10.01
C THR A 277 10.25 -7.12 -10.41
N LEU A 278 9.03 -7.47 -10.80
CA LEU A 278 8.00 -6.50 -11.18
C LEU A 278 7.63 -5.59 -10.00
N GLU A 279 7.36 -6.16 -8.82
CA GLU A 279 7.07 -5.41 -7.60
C GLU A 279 8.20 -4.44 -7.24
N PHE A 280 9.44 -4.91 -7.32
CA PHE A 280 10.61 -4.07 -7.08
C PHE A 280 10.65 -2.86 -8.01
N VAL A 281 10.41 -3.06 -9.30
CA VAL A 281 10.42 -1.98 -10.31
C VAL A 281 9.24 -1.04 -10.10
N LEU A 282 8.03 -1.57 -9.93
CA LEU A 282 6.82 -0.76 -9.78
C LEU A 282 6.87 0.09 -8.52
N ASN A 283 7.21 -0.49 -7.38
CA ASN A 283 7.36 0.24 -6.11
C ASN A 283 8.48 1.28 -6.20
N GLY A 284 9.62 0.90 -6.81
CA GLY A 284 10.74 1.81 -7.00
C GLY A 284 10.37 3.05 -7.80
N ILE A 285 9.65 2.87 -8.90
CA ILE A 285 9.17 4.00 -9.71
C ILE A 285 8.24 4.90 -8.89
N ILE A 286 7.29 4.33 -8.15
CA ILE A 286 6.36 5.10 -7.31
C ILE A 286 7.12 5.94 -6.28
N PHE A 287 8.09 5.37 -5.57
CA PHE A 287 8.85 6.09 -4.55
C PHE A 287 9.81 7.14 -5.15
N VAL A 288 10.41 6.88 -6.31
CA VAL A 288 11.18 7.90 -7.03
C VAL A 288 10.28 9.07 -7.44
N VAL A 289 9.11 8.80 -8.02
CA VAL A 289 8.12 9.83 -8.38
C VAL A 289 7.66 10.61 -7.15
N LEU A 290 7.40 9.93 -6.02
CA LEU A 290 7.10 10.58 -4.75
C LEU A 290 8.21 11.53 -4.33
N GLY A 291 9.46 11.10 -4.40
CA GLY A 291 10.64 11.93 -4.10
C GLY A 291 10.70 13.16 -4.99
N MET A 292 10.39 13.01 -6.27
CA MET A 292 10.39 14.13 -7.22
C MET A 292 9.30 15.18 -6.93
N GLN A 293 8.28 14.89 -6.14
CA GLN A 293 7.28 15.86 -5.71
C GLN A 293 7.72 16.71 -4.49
N LEU A 294 8.72 16.25 -3.71
CA LEU A 294 9.12 16.88 -2.45
C LEU A 294 9.70 18.29 -2.60
N PRO A 295 10.56 18.60 -3.61
CA PRO A 295 11.09 19.96 -3.75
C PRO A 295 10.02 21.02 -3.91
N ARG A 296 8.86 20.66 -4.47
CA ARG A 296 7.72 21.57 -4.61
C ARG A 296 7.13 22.05 -3.27
N LEU A 297 7.34 21.29 -2.18
CA LEU A 297 7.00 21.73 -0.83
C LEU A 297 7.86 22.92 -0.37
N LEU A 298 9.09 22.99 -0.89
CA LEU A 298 10.10 23.96 -0.47
C LEU A 298 10.20 25.15 -1.42
N GLU A 299 9.56 25.08 -2.61
CA GLU A 299 9.51 26.22 -3.53
C GLU A 299 8.72 27.35 -2.89
N PRO A 300 9.31 28.58 -2.87
CA PRO A 300 8.54 29.75 -2.46
C PRO A 300 7.31 29.83 -3.34
N ALA A 301 6.17 29.94 -2.67
CA ALA A 301 4.88 29.92 -3.31
C ALA A 301 4.82 30.85 -4.52
N ALA A 302 4.66 30.28 -5.71
CA ALA A 302 4.17 31.03 -6.87
C ALA A 302 2.89 31.80 -6.45
N GLU A 303 2.69 33.00 -6.99
CA GLU A 303 1.53 33.83 -6.68
C GLU A 303 0.24 33.00 -6.62
N GLY A 304 -0.33 32.85 -5.41
CA GLY A 304 -1.57 32.11 -5.18
C GLY A 304 -1.47 30.84 -4.34
N SER A 305 -0.31 30.45 -3.80
CA SER A 305 -0.23 29.28 -2.88
C SER A 305 -0.95 29.56 -1.56
N LEU A 306 -1.50 28.47 -0.96
CA LEU A 306 -2.29 28.54 0.28
C LEU A 306 -1.44 28.66 1.57
N GLY A 307 -0.17 29.03 1.47
CA GLY A 307 0.71 29.23 2.64
C GLY A 307 2.20 29.29 2.29
N ASP A 308 2.99 29.82 3.21
CA ASP A 308 4.44 29.80 3.14
C ASP A 308 4.99 28.39 3.48
N PRO A 309 6.21 28.02 3.07
CA PRO A 309 6.78 26.68 3.28
C PRO A 309 6.81 26.27 4.75
N ALA A 310 7.03 27.20 5.69
CA ALA A 310 7.05 26.89 7.13
C ALA A 310 5.65 26.52 7.63
N THR A 311 4.61 27.21 7.18
CA THR A 311 3.20 26.88 7.50
C THR A 311 2.84 25.51 6.93
N LEU A 312 3.18 25.22 5.68
CA LEU A 312 2.91 23.91 5.06
C LEU A 312 3.62 22.77 5.80
N LEU A 313 4.87 22.97 6.18
CA LEU A 313 5.60 22.00 7.02
C LEU A 313 4.91 21.79 8.37
N GLY A 314 4.47 22.87 9.02
CA GLY A 314 3.69 22.81 10.27
C GLY A 314 2.38 22.02 10.09
N VAL A 315 1.67 22.20 8.97
CA VAL A 315 0.46 21.44 8.63
C VAL A 315 0.77 19.97 8.43
N VAL A 316 1.83 19.62 7.70
CA VAL A 316 2.28 18.22 7.49
C VAL A 316 2.56 17.54 8.84
N VAL A 317 3.30 18.20 9.73
CA VAL A 317 3.61 17.65 11.07
C VAL A 317 2.33 17.49 11.89
N ALA A 318 1.47 18.50 11.94
CA ALA A 318 0.21 18.46 12.68
C ALA A 318 -0.71 17.33 12.18
N LEU A 319 -0.91 17.20 10.87
CA LEU A 319 -1.73 16.15 10.28
C LEU A 319 -1.14 14.76 10.51
N THR A 320 0.18 14.61 10.43
CA THR A 320 0.84 13.32 10.73
C THR A 320 0.65 12.94 12.18
N LEU A 321 0.78 13.88 13.12
CA LEU A 321 0.52 13.63 14.54
C LEU A 321 -0.94 13.26 14.81
N VAL A 322 -1.89 13.91 14.14
CA VAL A 322 -3.32 13.56 14.23
C VAL A 322 -3.57 12.17 13.67
N LEU A 323 -3.02 11.84 12.50
CA LEU A 323 -3.12 10.53 11.87
C LEU A 323 -2.64 9.42 12.80
N GLU A 324 -1.40 9.54 13.29
CA GLU A 324 -0.78 8.53 14.16
C GLU A 324 -1.45 8.49 15.55
N GLY A 325 -1.89 9.63 16.06
CA GLY A 325 -2.65 9.73 17.31
C GLY A 325 -4.00 9.01 17.23
N VAL A 326 -4.77 9.22 16.16
CA VAL A 326 -6.03 8.51 15.91
C VAL A 326 -5.79 7.02 15.76
N ARG A 327 -4.76 6.63 15.02
CA ARG A 327 -4.38 5.25 14.81
C ARG A 327 -3.99 4.56 16.14
N PHE A 328 -3.16 5.22 16.94
CA PHE A 328 -2.77 4.72 18.26
C PHE A 328 -3.97 4.57 19.19
N ALA A 329 -4.84 5.59 19.27
CA ALA A 329 -6.05 5.55 20.12
C ALA A 329 -7.00 4.43 19.69
N TRP A 330 -7.17 4.20 18.39
CA TRP A 330 -8.01 3.12 17.84
C TRP A 330 -7.49 1.74 18.22
N LEU A 331 -6.18 1.51 18.02
CA LEU A 331 -5.52 0.25 18.37
C LEU A 331 -5.59 -0.01 19.87
N LEU A 332 -5.34 1.00 20.70
CA LEU A 332 -5.48 0.90 22.16
C LEU A 332 -6.91 0.54 22.57
N ALA A 333 -7.91 1.17 21.95
CA ALA A 333 -9.32 0.83 22.19
C ALA A 333 -9.65 -0.62 21.80
N MET A 334 -9.09 -1.11 20.69
CA MET A 334 -9.23 -2.52 20.29
C MET A 334 -8.57 -3.47 21.30
N ASP A 335 -7.39 -3.14 21.80
CA ASP A 335 -6.70 -3.97 22.80
C ASP A 335 -7.45 -4.00 24.14
N VAL A 336 -7.97 -2.85 24.58
CA VAL A 336 -8.82 -2.73 25.77
C VAL A 336 -10.09 -3.59 25.64
N ARG A 337 -10.78 -3.50 24.49
CA ARG A 337 -11.97 -4.32 24.23
C ARG A 337 -11.65 -5.81 24.20
N ALA A 338 -10.53 -6.19 23.62
CA ALA A 338 -10.08 -7.57 23.56
C ALA A 338 -9.70 -8.11 24.95
N ALA A 339 -9.07 -7.33 25.80
CA ALA A 339 -8.74 -7.68 27.19
C ALA A 339 -10.03 -7.85 28.02
N ALA A 340 -10.97 -6.91 27.90
CA ALA A 340 -12.26 -6.98 28.58
C ALA A 340 -13.06 -8.24 28.18
N ALA A 341 -13.06 -8.59 26.88
CA ALA A 341 -13.75 -9.78 26.38
C ALA A 341 -13.13 -11.11 26.86
N ARG A 342 -11.83 -11.12 27.19
CA ARG A 342 -11.14 -12.29 27.78
C ARG A 342 -11.23 -12.36 29.30
N GLY A 343 -11.76 -11.31 29.96
CA GLY A 343 -11.74 -11.20 31.41
C GLY A 343 -10.38 -10.79 31.99
N ASP A 344 -9.43 -10.40 31.13
CA ASP A 344 -8.13 -9.88 31.55
C ASP A 344 -8.32 -8.48 32.15
N GLY A 345 -7.51 -8.13 33.13
CA GLY A 345 -7.56 -6.79 33.72
C GLY A 345 -7.19 -5.72 32.68
N VAL A 346 -8.10 -4.77 32.40
CA VAL A 346 -7.89 -3.67 31.44
C VAL A 346 -6.58 -2.89 31.70
N ARG A 347 -6.13 -2.86 32.96
CA ARG A 347 -4.87 -2.23 33.34
C ARG A 347 -3.63 -2.81 32.65
N SER A 348 -3.70 -4.09 32.23
CA SER A 348 -2.58 -4.73 31.50
C SER A 348 -2.31 -4.07 30.15
N CYS A 349 -3.32 -3.46 29.51
CA CYS A 349 -3.17 -2.74 28.24
C CYS A 349 -2.37 -1.44 28.39
N PHE A 350 -2.33 -0.87 29.61
CA PHE A 350 -1.60 0.35 29.91
C PHE A 350 -0.19 0.09 30.50
N ALA A 351 0.24 -1.16 30.55
CA ALA A 351 1.61 -1.49 30.90
C ALA A 351 2.60 -0.92 29.86
N PRO A 352 3.78 -0.43 30.26
CA PRO A 352 4.74 0.19 29.34
C PRO A 352 5.10 -0.68 28.13
N GLU A 353 5.18 -1.99 28.32
CA GLU A 353 5.46 -2.94 27.24
C GLU A 353 4.30 -3.08 26.24
N ALA A 354 3.05 -3.13 26.73
CA ALA A 354 1.86 -3.16 25.91
C ALA A 354 1.72 -1.86 25.11
N LEU A 355 1.87 -0.70 25.75
CA LEU A 355 1.83 0.60 25.08
C LEU A 355 2.93 0.75 24.02
N ARG A 356 4.14 0.26 24.27
CA ARG A 356 5.21 0.20 23.26
C ARG A 356 4.81 -0.65 22.06
N GLY A 357 4.19 -1.82 22.30
CA GLY A 357 3.71 -2.68 21.23
C GLY A 357 2.60 -2.03 20.39
N THR A 358 1.62 -1.40 21.05
CA THR A 358 0.53 -0.68 20.37
C THR A 358 1.06 0.53 19.59
N LEU A 359 2.02 1.28 20.15
CA LEU A 359 2.67 2.40 19.46
C LEU A 359 3.48 1.92 18.24
N ALA A 360 4.24 0.84 18.39
CA ALA A 360 4.97 0.26 17.27
C ALA A 360 4.02 -0.20 16.15
N MET A 361 2.85 -0.77 16.50
CA MET A 361 1.83 -1.16 15.53
C MET A 361 1.18 0.07 14.85
N ALA A 362 0.97 1.17 15.58
CA ALA A 362 0.47 2.40 15.01
C ALA A 362 1.46 2.94 13.95
N LEU A 363 2.71 3.13 14.33
CA LEU A 363 3.76 3.67 13.47
C LEU A 363 4.17 2.74 12.31
N ALA A 364 3.90 1.43 12.41
CA ALA A 364 4.13 0.49 11.32
C ALA A 364 3.16 0.66 10.13
N GLY A 365 2.12 1.44 10.28
CA GLY A 365 1.16 1.74 9.20
C GLY A 365 1.60 2.90 8.31
N ALA A 366 2.84 2.89 7.83
CA ALA A 366 3.38 3.90 6.93
C ALA A 366 2.51 4.07 5.67
N LYS A 367 2.51 5.27 5.11
CA LYS A 367 1.77 5.61 3.89
C LYS A 367 2.70 5.49 2.68
N GLY A 368 2.14 5.22 1.49
CA GLY A 368 2.96 4.94 0.32
C GLY A 368 2.36 5.30 -1.02
N GLY A 369 2.62 4.47 -2.01
CA GLY A 369 2.34 4.74 -3.42
C GLY A 369 0.88 4.94 -3.75
N ILE A 370 -0.03 4.23 -3.10
CA ILE A 370 -1.49 4.37 -3.34
C ILE A 370 -1.96 5.74 -2.90
N THR A 371 -1.54 6.19 -1.71
CA THR A 371 -1.83 7.55 -1.24
C THR A 371 -1.39 8.60 -2.24
N LEU A 372 -0.16 8.47 -2.77
CA LEU A 372 0.34 9.40 -3.80
C LEU A 372 -0.49 9.31 -5.08
N SER A 373 -0.77 8.12 -5.57
CA SER A 373 -1.54 7.92 -6.81
C SER A 373 -2.93 8.54 -6.70
N LEU A 374 -3.63 8.33 -5.58
CA LEU A 374 -4.92 8.97 -5.33
C LEU A 374 -4.80 10.50 -5.30
N MET A 375 -3.79 11.04 -4.63
CA MET A 375 -3.61 12.49 -4.57
C MET A 375 -3.25 13.11 -5.92
N LEU A 376 -2.54 12.39 -6.78
CA LEU A 376 -2.27 12.84 -8.15
C LEU A 376 -3.55 12.90 -9.01
N THR A 377 -4.59 12.09 -8.72
CA THR A 377 -5.88 12.22 -9.43
C THR A 377 -6.59 13.55 -9.14
N LEU A 378 -6.30 14.19 -7.99
CA LEU A 378 -6.78 15.54 -7.70
C LEU A 378 -6.30 16.58 -8.71
N THR A 379 -5.16 16.36 -9.38
CA THR A 379 -4.62 17.31 -10.38
C THR A 379 -5.55 17.47 -11.58
N ALA A 380 -6.37 16.48 -11.88
CA ALA A 380 -7.39 16.52 -12.93
C ALA A 380 -8.69 17.22 -12.51
N SER A 381 -8.89 17.51 -11.21
CA SER A 381 -10.14 18.14 -10.72
C SER A 381 -10.19 19.61 -11.06
N ALA A 382 -11.19 20.02 -11.84
CA ALA A 382 -11.47 21.43 -12.15
C ALA A 382 -12.06 22.22 -10.97
N ALA A 383 -12.53 21.54 -9.92
CA ALA A 383 -13.18 22.15 -8.76
C ALA A 383 -12.21 22.85 -7.79
N LEU A 384 -10.90 22.61 -7.92
CA LEU A 384 -9.86 23.24 -7.12
C LEU A 384 -8.97 24.14 -8.00
N SER A 385 -8.47 25.22 -7.42
CA SER A 385 -7.42 26.03 -8.06
C SER A 385 -6.15 25.22 -8.27
N ALA A 386 -5.35 25.58 -9.26
CA ALA A 386 -4.06 24.90 -9.49
C ALA A 386 -3.17 24.92 -8.24
N ALA A 387 -3.13 26.05 -7.53
CA ALA A 387 -2.41 26.21 -6.27
C ALA A 387 -2.96 25.28 -5.16
N GLY A 388 -4.27 25.17 -5.02
CA GLY A 388 -4.92 24.29 -4.04
C GLY A 388 -4.59 22.81 -4.29
N ARG A 389 -4.59 22.38 -5.55
CA ARG A 389 -4.20 21.02 -5.94
C ARG A 389 -2.74 20.74 -5.61
N ALA A 390 -1.83 21.64 -6.02
CA ALA A 390 -0.41 21.53 -5.72
C ALA A 390 -0.14 21.46 -4.22
N THR A 391 -0.79 22.33 -3.43
CA THR A 391 -0.67 22.33 -1.96
C THR A 391 -1.11 21.00 -1.35
N LEU A 392 -2.24 20.42 -1.76
CA LEU A 392 -2.73 19.15 -1.23
C LEU A 392 -1.81 17.98 -1.58
N VAL A 393 -1.31 17.89 -2.82
CA VAL A 393 -0.34 16.87 -3.23
C VAL A 393 0.96 17.01 -2.44
N SER A 394 1.41 18.24 -2.24
CA SER A 394 2.62 18.53 -1.46
C SER A 394 2.47 18.11 0.01
N ILE A 395 1.34 18.47 0.66
CA ILE A 395 1.05 18.04 2.04
C ILE A 395 1.02 16.51 2.12
N ALA A 396 0.34 15.84 1.19
CA ALA A 396 0.29 14.38 1.14
C ALA A 396 1.68 13.76 1.01
N SER A 397 2.51 14.26 0.09
CA SER A 397 3.87 13.80 -0.11
C SER A 397 4.72 13.96 1.17
N GLY A 398 4.61 15.10 1.83
CA GLY A 398 5.27 15.34 3.12
C GLY A 398 4.82 14.37 4.22
N MET A 399 3.50 14.11 4.33
CA MET A 399 2.96 13.13 5.29
C MET A 399 3.43 11.71 4.99
N ILE A 400 3.46 11.29 3.73
CA ILE A 400 3.96 9.97 3.32
C ILE A 400 5.41 9.80 3.78
N VAL A 401 6.26 10.78 3.47
CA VAL A 401 7.67 10.72 3.86
C VAL A 401 7.83 10.70 5.38
N LEU A 402 7.10 11.54 6.10
CA LEU A 402 7.21 11.60 7.55
C LEU A 402 6.73 10.30 8.21
N THR A 403 5.65 9.67 7.72
CA THR A 403 5.21 8.36 8.23
C THR A 403 6.20 7.24 7.92
N LEU A 404 6.84 7.24 6.74
CA LEU A 404 7.90 6.29 6.39
C LEU A 404 9.14 6.46 7.28
N VAL A 405 9.57 7.70 7.52
CA VAL A 405 10.69 8.01 8.43
C VAL A 405 10.37 7.54 9.85
N LEU A 406 9.15 7.83 10.35
CA LEU A 406 8.72 7.36 11.67
C LEU A 406 8.70 5.82 11.73
N ALA A 407 8.22 5.14 10.69
CA ALA A 407 8.23 3.69 10.62
C ALA A 407 9.66 3.11 10.64
N ASP A 408 10.57 3.68 9.84
CA ASP A 408 11.95 3.20 9.72
C ASP A 408 12.78 3.38 11.00
N PHE A 409 12.59 4.48 11.71
CA PHE A 409 13.41 4.78 12.88
C PHE A 409 12.74 4.44 14.21
N ALA A 410 11.43 4.71 14.36
CA ALA A 410 10.75 4.50 15.63
C ALA A 410 10.33 3.04 15.85
N VAL A 411 9.84 2.34 14.82
CA VAL A 411 9.43 0.94 14.98
C VAL A 411 10.59 0.04 15.40
N PRO A 412 11.81 0.14 14.82
CA PRO A 412 12.97 -0.60 15.29
C PRO A 412 13.37 -0.30 16.75
N ALA A 413 13.19 0.94 17.21
CA ALA A 413 13.49 1.32 18.60
C ALA A 413 12.46 0.76 19.58
N LEU A 414 11.23 0.52 19.15
CA LEU A 414 10.13 0.04 19.98
C LEU A 414 9.99 -1.49 19.96
N THR A 415 10.49 -2.18 18.92
CA THR A 415 10.32 -3.62 18.75
C THR A 415 11.66 -4.36 18.80
N PRO A 416 11.74 -5.53 19.47
CA PRO A 416 12.94 -6.33 19.47
C PRO A 416 13.23 -6.89 18.08
N SER A 417 14.52 -6.88 17.66
CA SER A 417 14.96 -7.55 16.44
C SER A 417 14.71 -9.06 16.52
N LYS A 418 14.26 -9.68 15.43
CA LYS A 418 14.39 -11.13 15.26
C LYS A 418 15.90 -11.39 15.21
N ARG A 419 16.50 -12.01 16.23
CA ARG A 419 17.94 -12.36 16.25
C ARG A 419 18.28 -13.18 15.00
N SER A 420 18.61 -12.48 13.92
CA SER A 420 18.61 -13.01 12.57
C SER A 420 19.92 -13.69 12.17
N ALA A 421 21.08 -13.23 12.62
CA ALA A 421 22.33 -13.68 12.03
C ALA A 421 22.80 -15.07 12.50
N LYS A 422 22.53 -15.47 13.72
CA LYS A 422 23.05 -16.75 14.25
C LYS A 422 22.13 -17.92 13.93
N ARG A 423 20.83 -17.75 14.02
CA ARG A 423 19.85 -18.82 13.77
C ARG A 423 19.61 -19.12 12.28
N THR A 424 19.79 -18.11 11.40
CA THR A 424 19.67 -18.33 9.95
C THR A 424 20.88 -19.11 9.44
N ARG A 425 22.09 -18.83 9.97
CA ARG A 425 23.30 -19.58 9.63
C ARG A 425 23.18 -21.03 10.13
N ASP A 426 22.81 -21.23 11.40
CA ASP A 426 22.60 -22.55 11.97
C ASP A 426 21.50 -23.37 11.24
N ARG A 427 20.48 -22.69 10.68
CA ARG A 427 19.40 -23.34 9.93
C ARG A 427 19.81 -23.67 8.49
N VAL A 428 20.52 -22.78 7.83
CA VAL A 428 21.09 -23.03 6.50
C VAL A 428 22.15 -24.12 6.57
N ASP A 429 23.02 -24.11 7.58
CA ASP A 429 24.02 -25.18 7.80
C ASP A 429 23.32 -26.52 8.07
N ALA A 430 22.24 -26.54 8.86
CA ALA A 430 21.45 -27.76 9.11
C ALA A 430 20.67 -28.25 7.86
N GLU A 431 20.17 -27.36 7.02
CA GLU A 431 19.52 -27.69 5.74
C GLU A 431 20.55 -28.21 4.72
N ILE A 432 21.76 -27.65 4.70
CA ILE A 432 22.87 -28.12 3.88
C ILE A 432 23.32 -29.51 4.34
N ASP A 433 23.49 -29.74 5.64
CA ASP A 433 23.86 -31.02 6.19
C ASP A 433 22.81 -32.11 5.91
N LEU A 434 21.53 -31.75 5.99
CA LEU A 434 20.42 -32.63 5.64
C LEU A 434 20.40 -32.95 4.14
N ALA A 435 20.62 -31.97 3.27
CA ALA A 435 20.71 -32.16 1.82
C ALA A 435 21.93 -33.05 1.44
N LEU A 436 23.08 -32.82 2.07
CA LEU A 436 24.27 -33.63 1.86
C LEU A 436 24.07 -35.08 2.37
N GLY A 437 23.38 -35.26 3.49
CA GLY A 437 22.99 -36.58 4.00
C GLY A 437 22.08 -37.37 3.06
N VAL A 438 21.10 -36.67 2.44
CA VAL A 438 20.20 -37.27 1.43
C VAL A 438 20.98 -37.66 0.16
N ILE A 439 21.88 -36.79 -0.32
CA ILE A 439 22.73 -37.08 -1.48
C ILE A 439 23.62 -38.31 -1.21
N ALA A 440 24.27 -38.36 -0.05
CA ALA A 440 25.10 -39.48 0.33
C ALA A 440 24.33 -40.81 0.47
N SER A 441 23.05 -40.74 0.89
CA SER A 441 22.20 -41.95 0.95
C SER A 441 21.76 -42.44 -0.45
N ILE A 442 21.61 -41.52 -1.42
CA ILE A 442 21.28 -41.88 -2.81
C ILE A 442 22.49 -42.45 -3.57
N GLU A 443 23.71 -42.01 -3.22
CA GLU A 443 24.93 -42.51 -3.82
C GLU A 443 25.35 -43.87 -3.24
N ALA A 444 24.81 -44.29 -2.09
CA ALA A 444 25.11 -45.55 -1.42
C ALA A 444 24.15 -46.69 -1.80
N ASP A 445 23.01 -46.40 -2.44
CA ASP A 445 22.07 -47.34 -3.04
C ASP A 445 22.35 -47.53 -4.55
#